data_9c5408d43d4cd8e34b48f6d4b2c50e05
#
_entry.id   9c5408d43d4cd8e34b48f6d4b2c50e05
#
_cell.length_a   1.000
_cell.length_b   1.000
_cell.length_c   1.000
_cell.angle_alpha   90.00
_cell.angle_beta   90.00
_cell.angle_gamma   90.00
#
_symmetry.space_group_name_H-M   'P 1'
#
loop_
_entity.id
_entity.type
_entity.pdbx_description
1 polymer ?
#
loop_
_entity_poly.entity_id
_entity_poly.type
_entity_poly.pdbx_seq_one_letter_code
_entity_poly.pdbx_strand_id
1 'polypeptide(L)'
;MASTVNIGLRIPSVHPTDVEAVRRFILEAENLGYHSIWVGDHVYYRVDVVDPLVLLTWAAAQTSRVRLGTAVMLTAYRNPVLLAKTASSIDYLSGGRLTLGISIGGTEAEYKSLGVAMNERVAHLRENVAVMRSLWASEDVSYEGRYRLIEHGTMSPRPKQLSAGKTGVPLWFGGGSEPMLRRLAEIADGWVGSGGAPAENFVSGVESIKGFAKEKGRDPETLGYSKLINVSVAETKAKAFDLAK
;
A
#
# COMPACT_ATOMS: atom_id res chain seq x y z
N MET A 1 15.61 21.23 12.03
CA MET A 1 16.34 20.10 11.42
C MET A 1 15.76 19.87 10.05
N ALA A 2 16.59 19.70 9.01
CA ALA A 2 16.06 19.35 7.68
C ALA A 2 15.37 18.01 7.77
N SER A 3 14.14 17.91 7.28
CA SER A 3 13.41 16.65 7.23
C SER A 3 14.11 15.71 6.24
N THR A 4 14.54 14.54 6.70
CA THR A 4 15.14 13.54 5.83
C THR A 4 14.05 12.95 4.93
N VAL A 5 14.22 13.08 3.62
CA VAL A 5 13.33 12.45 2.64
C VAL A 5 13.77 11.01 2.45
N ASN A 6 12.88 10.08 2.72
CA ASN A 6 13.09 8.66 2.46
C ASN A 6 12.81 8.35 0.98
N ILE A 7 13.75 7.70 0.32
CA ILE A 7 13.60 7.28 -1.09
C ILE A 7 13.28 5.79 -1.14
N GLY A 8 12.18 5.45 -1.79
CA GLY A 8 11.80 4.08 -2.09
C GLY A 8 11.82 3.82 -3.60
N LEU A 9 11.97 2.56 -3.98
CA LEU A 9 11.93 2.12 -5.37
C LEU A 9 10.68 1.26 -5.63
N ARG A 10 10.06 1.44 -6.78
CA ARG A 10 9.00 0.56 -7.25
C ARG A 10 9.60 -0.54 -8.14
N ILE A 11 9.31 -1.80 -7.81
CA ILE A 11 9.70 -2.94 -8.66
C ILE A 11 8.97 -2.78 -10.01
N PRO A 12 9.68 -2.77 -11.14
CA PRO A 12 9.07 -2.63 -12.45
C PRO A 12 8.15 -3.82 -12.77
N SER A 13 7.03 -3.55 -13.41
CA SER A 13 6.18 -4.57 -14.04
C SER A 13 6.55 -4.61 -15.52
N VAL A 14 7.10 -5.72 -15.98
CA VAL A 14 7.56 -5.92 -17.36
C VAL A 14 7.03 -7.26 -17.90
N HIS A 15 7.03 -7.42 -19.21
CA HIS A 15 6.62 -8.66 -19.85
C HIS A 15 7.66 -9.07 -20.91
N PRO A 16 8.20 -10.31 -20.86
CA PRO A 16 8.04 -11.28 -19.76
C PRO A 16 8.80 -10.85 -18.51
N THR A 17 8.36 -11.33 -17.34
CA THR A 17 9.05 -11.08 -16.07
C THR A 17 10.39 -11.83 -16.02
N ASP A 18 11.48 -11.07 -15.91
CA ASP A 18 12.80 -11.64 -15.61
C ASP A 18 12.98 -11.74 -14.08
N VAL A 19 12.85 -12.96 -13.58
CA VAL A 19 12.90 -13.27 -12.14
C VAL A 19 14.26 -12.90 -11.53
N GLU A 20 15.37 -13.15 -12.26
CA GLU A 20 16.72 -12.83 -11.77
C GLU A 20 16.98 -11.31 -11.78
N ALA A 21 16.44 -10.58 -12.74
CA ALA A 21 16.51 -9.12 -12.74
C ALA A 21 15.71 -8.53 -11.57
N VAL A 22 14.53 -9.06 -11.28
CA VAL A 22 13.73 -8.66 -10.10
C VAL A 22 14.48 -8.96 -8.82
N ARG A 23 15.09 -10.15 -8.71
CA ARG A 23 15.91 -10.53 -7.54
C ARG A 23 17.07 -9.56 -7.33
N ARG A 24 17.84 -9.29 -8.38
CA ARG A 24 18.95 -8.32 -8.32
C ARG A 24 18.47 -6.94 -7.89
N PHE A 25 17.35 -6.47 -8.47
CA PHE A 25 16.76 -5.19 -8.10
C PHE A 25 16.44 -5.09 -6.60
N ILE A 26 15.84 -6.14 -6.03
CA ILE A 26 15.49 -6.19 -4.60
C ILE A 26 16.75 -6.13 -3.73
N LEU A 27 17.76 -6.94 -4.06
CA LEU A 27 19.01 -7.01 -3.29
C LEU A 27 19.82 -5.71 -3.39
N GLU A 28 19.92 -5.14 -4.60
CA GLU A 28 20.61 -3.87 -4.81
C GLU A 28 19.90 -2.69 -4.15
N ALA A 29 18.57 -2.68 -4.13
CA ALA A 29 17.82 -1.66 -3.39
C ALA A 29 18.19 -1.65 -1.90
N GLU A 30 18.32 -2.81 -1.29
CA GLU A 30 18.78 -2.91 0.11
C GLU A 30 20.25 -2.55 0.28
N ASN A 31 21.13 -3.03 -0.60
CA ASN A 31 22.58 -2.79 -0.53
C ASN A 31 22.91 -1.30 -0.69
N LEU A 32 22.24 -0.61 -1.59
CA LEU A 32 22.39 0.82 -1.84
C LEU A 32 21.70 1.71 -0.77
N GLY A 33 21.01 1.12 0.20
CA GLY A 33 20.43 1.84 1.32
C GLY A 33 19.11 2.53 1.00
N TYR A 34 18.38 2.12 -0.03
CA TYR A 34 17.02 2.61 -0.25
C TYR A 34 16.11 2.24 0.92
N HIS A 35 15.24 3.17 1.29
CA HIS A 35 14.36 3.01 2.45
C HIS A 35 13.32 1.90 2.26
N SER A 36 12.77 1.77 1.04
CA SER A 36 11.65 0.87 0.80
C SER A 36 11.57 0.39 -0.66
N ILE A 37 10.97 -0.78 -0.85
CA ILE A 37 10.56 -1.29 -2.16
C ILE A 37 9.04 -1.41 -2.21
N TRP A 38 8.47 -1.10 -3.38
CA TRP A 38 7.03 -1.03 -3.58
C TRP A 38 6.61 -1.83 -4.80
N VAL A 39 5.42 -2.44 -4.74
CA VAL A 39 4.83 -3.20 -5.85
C VAL A 39 3.42 -2.72 -6.17
N GLY A 40 3.03 -2.79 -7.44
CA GLY A 40 1.66 -2.54 -7.88
C GLY A 40 0.81 -3.80 -7.80
N ASP A 41 -0.50 -3.65 -8.00
CA ASP A 41 -1.47 -4.75 -8.00
C ASP A 41 -2.43 -4.63 -9.19
N HIS A 42 -2.58 -5.72 -9.93
CA HIS A 42 -3.66 -5.98 -10.87
C HIS A 42 -3.87 -7.49 -11.00
N VAL A 43 -5.10 -7.92 -11.20
CA VAL A 43 -5.42 -9.31 -11.53
C VAL A 43 -5.29 -9.52 -13.04
N TYR A 44 -5.79 -8.56 -13.82
CA TYR A 44 -5.69 -8.55 -15.29
C TYR A 44 -4.99 -7.28 -15.74
N TYR A 45 -3.82 -7.43 -16.39
CA TYR A 45 -3.07 -6.28 -16.88
C TYR A 45 -2.33 -6.61 -18.17
N ARG A 46 -1.91 -5.58 -18.90
CA ARG A 46 -1.20 -5.70 -20.20
C ARG A 46 0.24 -6.17 -20.10
N VAL A 47 0.82 -6.16 -18.92
CA VAL A 47 2.17 -6.66 -18.60
C VAL A 47 2.08 -7.57 -17.40
N ASP A 48 3.13 -8.36 -17.16
CA ASP A 48 3.16 -9.24 -15.99
C ASP A 48 3.11 -8.43 -14.70
N VAL A 49 2.14 -8.75 -13.87
CA VAL A 49 2.02 -8.22 -12.50
C VAL A 49 1.94 -9.42 -11.57
N VAL A 50 3.05 -9.73 -10.91
CA VAL A 50 3.07 -10.77 -9.88
C VAL A 50 2.22 -10.30 -8.71
N ASP A 51 1.43 -11.21 -8.10
CA ASP A 51 0.62 -10.83 -6.93
C ASP A 51 1.51 -10.14 -5.89
N PRO A 52 1.13 -8.95 -5.42
CA PRO A 52 1.99 -8.10 -4.59
C PRO A 52 2.37 -8.75 -3.26
N LEU A 53 1.49 -9.55 -2.65
CA LEU A 53 1.80 -10.20 -1.38
C LEU A 53 2.77 -11.37 -1.56
N VAL A 54 2.67 -12.10 -2.67
CA VAL A 54 3.62 -13.16 -3.03
C VAL A 54 5.00 -12.55 -3.29
N LEU A 55 5.08 -11.48 -4.10
CA LEU A 55 6.35 -10.82 -4.41
C LEU A 55 6.99 -10.19 -3.17
N LEU A 56 6.21 -9.53 -2.31
CA LEU A 56 6.72 -8.96 -1.07
C LEU A 56 7.16 -10.02 -0.06
N THR A 57 6.49 -11.17 -0.01
CA THR A 57 6.92 -12.30 0.82
C THR A 57 8.29 -12.83 0.37
N TRP A 58 8.44 -12.99 -0.96
CA TRP A 58 9.70 -13.42 -1.55
C TRP A 58 10.83 -12.39 -1.32
N ALA A 59 10.54 -11.10 -1.42
CA ALA A 59 11.49 -10.04 -1.10
C ALA A 59 11.84 -10.00 0.40
N ALA A 60 10.86 -10.21 1.28
CA ALA A 60 11.07 -10.26 2.73
C ALA A 60 12.06 -11.33 3.14
N ALA A 61 12.01 -12.50 2.48
CA ALA A 61 12.90 -13.64 2.75
C ALA A 61 14.35 -13.40 2.31
N GLN A 62 14.59 -12.44 1.40
CA GLN A 62 15.90 -12.13 0.84
C GLN A 62 16.54 -10.87 1.42
N THR A 63 15.80 -10.10 2.22
CA THR A 63 16.21 -8.79 2.77
C THR A 63 16.00 -8.73 4.27
N SER A 64 16.67 -7.81 4.93
CA SER A 64 16.61 -7.65 6.38
C SER A 64 16.25 -6.24 6.86
N ARG A 65 16.44 -5.22 6.04
CA ARG A 65 16.30 -3.79 6.40
C ARG A 65 15.27 -3.04 5.59
N VAL A 66 15.29 -3.19 4.26
CA VAL A 66 14.41 -2.43 3.35
C VAL A 66 12.93 -2.69 3.69
N ARG A 67 12.15 -1.62 3.79
CA ARG A 67 10.71 -1.73 4.02
C ARG A 67 10.00 -2.22 2.76
N LEU A 68 8.87 -2.86 2.96
CA LEU A 68 8.09 -3.53 1.93
C LEU A 68 6.72 -2.85 1.80
N GLY A 69 6.30 -2.52 0.60
CA GLY A 69 5.04 -1.82 0.43
C GLY A 69 4.29 -2.15 -0.85
N THR A 70 2.98 -1.92 -0.83
CA THR A 70 2.15 -1.94 -2.04
C THR A 70 1.82 -0.52 -2.49
N ALA A 71 1.95 -0.22 -3.79
CA ALA A 71 1.62 1.11 -4.36
C ALA A 71 0.86 0.97 -5.69
N VAL A 72 -0.42 0.66 -5.62
CA VAL A 72 -1.23 0.33 -4.44
C VAL A 72 -1.98 -0.99 -4.67
N MET A 73 -2.33 -1.69 -3.59
CA MET A 73 -3.14 -2.90 -3.66
C MET A 73 -4.63 -2.55 -3.84
N LEU A 74 -5.31 -3.32 -4.65
CA LEU A 74 -6.73 -3.19 -4.92
C LEU A 74 -7.52 -4.03 -3.91
N THR A 75 -7.84 -3.44 -2.76
CA THR A 75 -8.38 -4.19 -1.62
C THR A 75 -9.89 -4.41 -1.65
N ALA A 76 -10.64 -3.62 -2.42
CA ALA A 76 -12.09 -3.66 -2.38
C ALA A 76 -12.68 -5.03 -2.76
N TYR A 77 -12.01 -5.78 -3.62
CA TYR A 77 -12.43 -7.12 -4.02
C TYR A 77 -11.67 -8.27 -3.32
N ARG A 78 -10.78 -7.96 -2.39
CA ARG A 78 -10.08 -8.99 -1.59
C ARG A 78 -10.86 -9.30 -0.32
N ASN A 79 -10.86 -10.57 0.10
CA ASN A 79 -11.44 -10.94 1.38
C ASN A 79 -10.60 -10.34 2.51
N PRO A 80 -11.15 -9.48 3.37
CA PRO A 80 -10.38 -8.76 4.39
C PRO A 80 -9.84 -9.66 5.50
N VAL A 81 -10.48 -10.79 5.79
CA VAL A 81 -10.01 -11.74 6.82
C VAL A 81 -8.73 -12.43 6.33
N LEU A 82 -8.76 -12.91 5.08
CA LEU A 82 -7.57 -13.53 4.47
C LEU A 82 -6.46 -12.50 4.26
N LEU A 83 -6.82 -11.28 3.84
CA LEU A 83 -5.85 -10.20 3.65
C LEU A 83 -5.20 -9.80 4.99
N ALA A 84 -5.99 -9.65 6.06
CA ALA A 84 -5.48 -9.37 7.40
C ALA A 84 -4.49 -10.46 7.87
N LYS A 85 -4.84 -11.74 7.64
CA LYS A 85 -3.97 -12.88 7.99
C LYS A 85 -2.68 -12.87 7.21
N THR A 86 -2.74 -12.70 5.89
CA THR A 86 -1.55 -12.69 5.03
C THR A 86 -0.65 -11.51 5.37
N ALA A 87 -1.21 -10.30 5.50
CA ALA A 87 -0.46 -9.11 5.87
C ALA A 87 0.20 -9.24 7.25
N SER A 88 -0.53 -9.76 8.23
CA SER A 88 0.01 -10.04 9.57
C SER A 88 1.19 -11.02 9.52
N SER A 89 1.06 -12.08 8.71
CA SER A 89 2.11 -13.10 8.54
C SER A 89 3.37 -12.50 7.90
N ILE A 90 3.22 -11.72 6.82
CA ILE A 90 4.35 -11.04 6.16
C ILE A 90 5.00 -10.03 7.12
N ASP A 91 4.20 -9.25 7.83
CA ASP A 91 4.72 -8.28 8.79
C ASP A 91 5.50 -8.95 9.92
N TYR A 92 4.95 -10.03 10.47
CA TYR A 92 5.60 -10.80 11.53
C TYR A 92 6.94 -11.40 11.06
N LEU A 93 6.94 -12.09 9.90
CA LEU A 93 8.12 -12.75 9.33
C LEU A 93 9.18 -11.75 8.86
N SER A 94 8.77 -10.58 8.38
CA SER A 94 9.70 -9.52 7.97
C SER A 94 10.22 -8.66 9.13
N GLY A 95 9.80 -8.90 10.37
CA GLY A 95 10.22 -8.10 11.52
C GLY A 95 9.56 -6.73 11.60
N GLY A 96 8.36 -6.54 11.03
CA GLY A 96 7.60 -5.28 11.09
C GLY A 96 7.93 -4.31 9.95
N ARG A 97 8.27 -4.83 8.77
CA ARG A 97 8.67 -4.00 7.62
C ARG A 97 7.55 -3.71 6.62
N LEU A 98 6.37 -4.32 6.76
CA LEU A 98 5.28 -4.19 5.80
C LEU A 98 4.51 -2.87 5.94
N THR A 99 4.10 -2.30 4.81
CA THR A 99 3.13 -1.21 4.69
C THR A 99 2.17 -1.54 3.55
N LEU A 100 0.88 -1.50 3.77
CA LEU A 100 -0.12 -1.71 2.73
C LEU A 100 -0.60 -0.36 2.17
N GLY A 101 -0.12 0.02 0.99
CA GLY A 101 -0.77 1.05 0.19
C GLY A 101 -1.98 0.44 -0.51
N ILE A 102 -3.18 0.95 -0.26
CA ILE A 102 -4.45 0.39 -0.70
C ILE A 102 -5.30 1.40 -1.47
N SER A 103 -6.16 0.92 -2.35
CA SER A 103 -7.05 1.77 -3.16
C SER A 103 -8.31 1.02 -3.59
N ILE A 104 -9.25 1.79 -4.14
CA ILE A 104 -10.44 1.33 -4.85
C ILE A 104 -10.26 1.31 -6.38
N GLY A 105 -9.03 1.45 -6.88
CA GLY A 105 -8.72 1.35 -8.32
C GLY A 105 -9.09 -0.02 -8.90
N GLY A 106 -8.59 -0.29 -10.08
CA GLY A 106 -8.91 -1.50 -10.83
C GLY A 106 -9.88 -1.25 -11.98
N THR A 107 -10.02 -2.24 -12.83
CA THR A 107 -10.91 -2.22 -14.00
C THR A 107 -12.28 -2.81 -13.67
N GLU A 108 -13.30 -2.47 -14.47
CA GLU A 108 -14.62 -3.07 -14.32
C GLU A 108 -14.58 -4.60 -14.52
N ALA A 109 -13.72 -5.09 -15.40
CA ALA A 109 -13.54 -6.52 -15.64
C ALA A 109 -13.00 -7.25 -14.38
N GLU A 110 -12.05 -6.66 -13.67
CA GLU A 110 -11.54 -7.20 -12.40
C GLU A 110 -12.65 -7.26 -11.35
N TYR A 111 -13.38 -6.16 -11.16
CA TYR A 111 -14.48 -6.11 -10.19
C TYR A 111 -15.58 -7.12 -10.50
N LYS A 112 -15.99 -7.21 -11.76
CA LYS A 112 -17.03 -8.15 -12.21
C LYS A 112 -16.64 -9.60 -11.98
N SER A 113 -15.40 -9.97 -12.35
CA SER A 113 -14.91 -11.35 -12.18
C SER A 113 -14.71 -11.76 -10.72
N LEU A 114 -14.52 -10.79 -9.83
CA LEU A 114 -14.32 -10.99 -8.40
C LEU A 114 -15.60 -10.77 -7.57
N GLY A 115 -16.75 -10.59 -8.25
CA GLY A 115 -18.06 -10.54 -7.63
C GLY A 115 -18.35 -9.28 -6.82
N VAL A 116 -17.66 -8.17 -7.11
CA VAL A 116 -17.87 -6.89 -6.42
C VAL A 116 -18.41 -5.86 -7.41
N ALA A 117 -19.54 -5.24 -7.09
CA ALA A 117 -20.09 -4.18 -7.90
C ALA A 117 -19.24 -2.88 -7.81
N MET A 118 -19.01 -2.23 -8.96
CA MET A 118 -18.18 -1.03 -9.03
C MET A 118 -18.66 0.11 -8.13
N ASN A 119 -19.98 0.26 -7.95
CA ASN A 119 -20.56 1.28 -7.08
C ASN A 119 -20.43 0.94 -5.58
N GLU A 120 -20.11 -0.29 -5.22
CA GLU A 120 -19.91 -0.74 -3.84
C GLU A 120 -18.45 -0.71 -3.37
N ARG A 121 -17.50 -0.48 -4.30
CA ARG A 121 -16.06 -0.54 -4.00
C ARG A 121 -15.59 0.33 -2.81
N VAL A 122 -16.26 1.47 -2.59
CA VAL A 122 -15.95 2.35 -1.45
C VAL A 122 -16.44 1.75 -0.13
N ALA A 123 -17.62 1.15 -0.12
CA ALA A 123 -18.17 0.49 1.04
C ALA A 123 -17.31 -0.73 1.41
N HIS A 124 -16.94 -1.55 0.42
CA HIS A 124 -15.99 -2.66 0.62
C HIS A 124 -14.66 -2.20 1.18
N LEU A 125 -14.05 -1.13 0.64
CA LEU A 125 -12.79 -0.61 1.17
C LEU A 125 -12.91 -0.23 2.65
N ARG A 126 -13.96 0.52 3.01
CA ARG A 126 -14.17 0.96 4.40
C ARG A 126 -14.33 -0.23 5.34
N GLU A 127 -15.16 -1.19 4.97
CA GLU A 127 -15.41 -2.39 5.77
C GLU A 127 -14.15 -3.27 5.86
N ASN A 128 -13.43 -3.43 4.74
CA ASN A 128 -12.17 -4.19 4.74
C ASN A 128 -11.14 -3.59 5.69
N VAL A 129 -11.01 -2.27 5.74
CA VAL A 129 -10.13 -1.58 6.70
C VAL A 129 -10.57 -1.83 8.14
N ALA A 130 -11.87 -1.70 8.43
CA ALA A 130 -12.41 -1.94 9.76
C ALA A 130 -12.16 -3.38 10.23
N VAL A 131 -12.47 -4.36 9.38
CA VAL A 131 -12.24 -5.78 9.67
C VAL A 131 -10.77 -6.09 9.93
N MET A 132 -9.86 -5.61 9.06
CA MET A 132 -8.42 -5.84 9.25
C MET A 132 -7.94 -5.24 10.58
N ARG A 133 -8.32 -4.00 10.89
CA ARG A 133 -7.94 -3.36 12.15
C ARG A 133 -8.49 -4.08 13.37
N SER A 134 -9.76 -4.50 13.34
CA SER A 134 -10.36 -5.27 14.44
C SER A 134 -9.59 -6.57 14.69
N LEU A 135 -9.29 -7.33 13.64
CA LEU A 135 -8.54 -8.59 13.74
C LEU A 135 -7.10 -8.42 14.26
N TRP A 136 -6.49 -7.26 14.04
CA TRP A 136 -5.16 -6.96 14.58
C TRP A 136 -5.18 -6.40 16.00
N ALA A 137 -6.26 -5.71 16.39
CA ALA A 137 -6.34 -5.02 17.67
C ALA A 137 -6.64 -5.94 18.87
N SER A 138 -7.41 -7.00 18.69
CA SER A 138 -7.89 -7.88 19.75
C SER A 138 -7.54 -9.35 19.53
N GLU A 139 -7.51 -10.13 20.63
CA GLU A 139 -7.33 -11.58 20.59
C GLU A 139 -8.66 -12.32 20.34
N ASP A 140 -9.76 -11.73 20.73
CA ASP A 140 -11.12 -12.20 20.42
C ASP A 140 -11.89 -11.07 19.74
N VAL A 141 -12.31 -11.32 18.50
CA VAL A 141 -12.97 -10.34 17.64
C VAL A 141 -14.34 -10.84 17.24
N SER A 142 -15.35 -10.08 17.59
CA SER A 142 -16.68 -10.18 16.97
C SER A 142 -16.92 -8.91 16.16
N TYR A 143 -17.34 -9.07 14.92
CA TYR A 143 -17.58 -7.98 13.97
C TYR A 143 -18.81 -8.29 13.13
N GLU A 144 -19.75 -7.37 13.08
CA GLU A 144 -20.95 -7.43 12.22
C GLU A 144 -20.95 -6.21 11.32
N GLY A 145 -20.85 -6.44 10.02
CA GLY A 145 -20.85 -5.42 8.99
C GLY A 145 -21.82 -5.75 7.86
N ARG A 146 -21.78 -4.95 6.81
CA ARG A 146 -22.63 -5.15 5.63
C ARG A 146 -22.25 -6.41 4.84
N TYR A 147 -20.96 -6.71 4.75
CA TYR A 147 -20.41 -7.78 3.91
C TYR A 147 -19.73 -8.88 4.71
N ARG A 148 -19.48 -8.67 5.99
CA ARG A 148 -18.70 -9.60 6.82
C ARG A 148 -19.32 -9.78 8.19
N LEU A 149 -19.35 -11.04 8.61
CA LEU A 149 -19.65 -11.43 9.98
C LEU A 149 -18.45 -12.22 10.52
N ILE A 150 -18.02 -11.89 11.71
CA ILE A 150 -16.99 -12.63 12.46
C ILE A 150 -17.54 -12.88 13.86
N GLU A 151 -17.54 -14.14 14.29
CA GLU A 151 -17.95 -14.55 15.60
C GLU A 151 -16.74 -15.19 16.30
N HIS A 152 -16.25 -14.56 17.37
CA HIS A 152 -15.15 -15.05 18.19
C HIS A 152 -13.87 -15.40 17.41
N GLY A 153 -13.50 -14.53 16.47
CA GLY A 153 -12.32 -14.72 15.62
C GLY A 153 -11.01 -14.38 16.34
N THR A 154 -10.08 -15.33 16.40
CA THR A 154 -8.72 -15.12 16.91
C THR A 154 -7.71 -15.16 15.77
N MET A 155 -6.86 -14.14 15.66
CA MET A 155 -5.80 -14.08 14.63
C MET A 155 -4.41 -14.12 15.24
N SER A 156 -3.62 -15.12 14.86
CA SER A 156 -2.21 -15.28 15.24
C SER A 156 -1.39 -15.79 14.04
N PRO A 157 -0.12 -15.34 13.82
CA PRO A 157 0.50 -14.24 14.56
C PRO A 157 -0.16 -12.90 14.30
N ARG A 158 -0.10 -11.99 15.25
CA ARG A 158 -0.51 -10.61 15.09
C ARG A 158 0.65 -9.80 14.46
N PRO A 159 0.37 -8.65 13.80
CA PRO A 159 1.43 -7.83 13.22
C PRO A 159 2.52 -7.46 14.22
N LYS A 160 3.78 -7.59 13.81
CA LYS A 160 4.94 -7.24 14.63
C LYS A 160 4.95 -5.75 15.00
N GLN A 161 4.41 -4.90 14.15
CA GLN A 161 4.34 -3.45 14.35
C GLN A 161 3.45 -3.03 15.53
N LEU A 162 2.57 -3.88 16.03
CA LEU A 162 1.84 -3.64 17.29
C LEU A 162 2.78 -3.44 18.47
N SER A 163 3.89 -4.21 18.53
CA SER A 163 4.91 -4.07 19.58
C SER A 163 5.63 -2.71 19.53
N ALA A 164 5.58 -2.01 18.38
CA ALA A 164 6.12 -0.67 18.20
C ALA A 164 5.06 0.43 18.35
N GLY A 165 3.92 0.14 18.98
CA GLY A 165 2.86 1.10 19.25
C GLY A 165 1.99 1.46 18.03
N LYS A 166 2.04 0.66 16.95
CA LYS A 166 1.14 0.82 15.81
C LYS A 166 -0.17 0.08 16.03
N THR A 167 -1.20 0.44 15.25
CA THR A 167 -2.52 -0.21 15.30
C THR A 167 -2.61 -1.47 14.44
N GLY A 168 -1.48 -1.96 13.95
CA GLY A 168 -1.34 -3.10 13.04
C GLY A 168 -0.37 -2.79 11.91
N VAL A 169 -0.53 -3.44 10.77
CA VAL A 169 0.18 -3.05 9.54
C VAL A 169 -0.31 -1.68 9.08
N PRO A 170 0.57 -0.70 8.82
CA PRO A 170 0.15 0.61 8.35
C PRO A 170 -0.63 0.53 7.03
N LEU A 171 -1.78 1.19 6.98
CA LEU A 171 -2.66 1.27 5.82
C LEU A 171 -2.55 2.67 5.19
N TRP A 172 -1.87 2.77 4.06
CA TRP A 172 -1.75 4.01 3.31
C TRP A 172 -2.72 4.01 2.14
N PHE A 173 -3.41 5.12 1.90
CA PHE A 173 -4.40 5.17 0.84
C PHE A 173 -3.84 5.82 -0.43
N GLY A 174 -4.11 5.21 -1.59
CA GLY A 174 -3.84 5.79 -2.90
C GLY A 174 -5.03 6.56 -3.44
N GLY A 175 -4.76 7.50 -4.33
CA GLY A 175 -5.76 8.35 -4.99
C GLY A 175 -5.62 9.82 -4.62
N GLY A 176 -6.34 10.72 -5.33
CA GLY A 176 -6.20 12.16 -5.17
C GLY A 176 -7.51 12.94 -5.26
N SER A 177 -8.68 12.28 -5.39
CA SER A 177 -9.96 12.99 -5.35
C SER A 177 -10.31 13.45 -3.93
N GLU A 178 -10.98 14.57 -3.78
CA GLU A 178 -11.35 15.11 -2.48
C GLU A 178 -12.08 14.09 -1.58
N PRO A 179 -13.09 13.33 -2.06
CA PRO A 179 -13.75 12.32 -1.23
C PRO A 179 -12.78 11.22 -0.75
N MET A 180 -11.70 10.96 -1.51
CA MET A 180 -10.65 10.02 -1.13
C MET A 180 -9.74 10.61 -0.07
N LEU A 181 -9.32 11.88 -0.23
CA LEU A 181 -8.48 12.56 0.75
C LEU A 181 -9.19 12.72 2.11
N ARG A 182 -10.49 13.03 2.10
CA ARG A 182 -11.32 13.07 3.33
C ARG A 182 -11.35 11.70 4.03
N ARG A 183 -11.56 10.63 3.27
CA ARG A 183 -11.57 9.25 3.82
C ARG A 183 -10.21 8.85 4.36
N LEU A 184 -9.14 9.20 3.65
CA LEU A 184 -7.77 8.97 4.10
C LEU A 184 -7.53 9.65 5.45
N ALA A 185 -7.85 10.92 5.56
CA ALA A 185 -7.70 11.70 6.77
C ALA A 185 -8.47 11.10 7.97
N GLU A 186 -9.58 10.42 7.69
CA GLU A 186 -10.43 9.78 8.70
C GLU A 186 -9.84 8.44 9.20
N ILE A 187 -9.42 7.54 8.30
CA ILE A 187 -9.16 6.13 8.66
C ILE A 187 -7.80 5.56 8.22
N ALA A 188 -6.97 6.29 7.47
CA ALA A 188 -5.68 5.79 7.00
C ALA A 188 -4.52 6.20 7.92
N ASP A 189 -3.35 5.59 7.70
CA ASP A 189 -2.09 5.93 8.37
C ASP A 189 -1.17 6.76 7.46
N GLY A 190 -1.54 6.94 6.19
CA GLY A 190 -0.76 7.75 5.25
C GLY A 190 -1.34 7.80 3.84
N TRP A 191 -0.65 8.51 2.98
CA TRP A 191 -1.01 8.76 1.59
C TRP A 191 0.06 8.32 0.59
N VAL A 192 -0.38 7.63 -0.46
CA VAL A 192 0.43 7.34 -1.66
C VAL A 192 -0.07 8.21 -2.81
N GLY A 193 0.59 9.33 -3.05
CA GLY A 193 0.28 10.23 -4.15
C GLY A 193 0.65 9.61 -5.51
N SER A 194 -0.25 9.75 -6.48
CA SER A 194 -0.12 9.17 -7.83
C SER A 194 1.10 9.71 -8.60
N GLY A 195 1.78 8.84 -9.35
CA GLY A 195 2.90 9.20 -10.22
C GLY A 195 2.52 10.09 -11.40
N GLY A 196 1.30 9.96 -11.90
CA GLY A 196 0.81 10.76 -13.02
C GLY A 196 0.32 12.15 -12.66
N ALA A 197 0.18 12.49 -11.38
CA ALA A 197 -0.27 13.80 -10.95
C ALA A 197 0.92 14.79 -10.83
N PRO A 198 0.76 16.09 -11.21
CA PRO A 198 1.75 17.13 -10.99
C PRO A 198 2.19 17.25 -9.52
N ALA A 199 3.37 17.84 -9.28
CA ALA A 199 3.89 18.03 -7.92
C ALA A 199 3.00 18.96 -7.10
N GLU A 200 2.43 19.97 -7.73
CA GLU A 200 1.52 20.95 -7.11
C GLU A 200 0.27 20.26 -6.53
N ASN A 201 -0.26 19.25 -7.23
CA ASN A 201 -1.40 18.49 -6.75
C ASN A 201 -1.04 17.65 -5.50
N PHE A 202 0.23 17.25 -5.37
CA PHE A 202 0.68 16.59 -4.17
C PHE A 202 0.76 17.56 -2.99
N VAL A 203 1.32 18.74 -3.18
CA VAL A 203 1.41 19.77 -2.14
C VAL A 203 0.02 20.16 -1.65
N SER A 204 -0.89 20.52 -2.57
CA SER A 204 -2.27 20.88 -2.21
C SER A 204 -3.05 19.74 -1.58
N GLY A 205 -2.78 18.50 -2.01
CA GLY A 205 -3.35 17.29 -1.40
C GLY A 205 -2.90 17.09 0.04
N VAL A 206 -1.61 17.30 0.35
CA VAL A 206 -1.09 17.23 1.72
C VAL A 206 -1.79 18.27 2.62
N GLU A 207 -1.92 19.52 2.15
CA GLU A 207 -2.61 20.57 2.92
C GLU A 207 -4.09 20.22 3.16
N SER A 208 -4.77 19.69 2.13
CA SER A 208 -6.15 19.22 2.26
C SER A 208 -6.28 18.09 3.30
N ILE A 209 -5.40 17.08 3.24
CA ILE A 209 -5.39 15.97 4.20
C ILE A 209 -5.16 16.49 5.63
N LYS A 210 -4.21 17.42 5.80
CA LYS A 210 -3.93 18.04 7.11
C LYS A 210 -5.17 18.77 7.67
N GLY A 211 -5.88 19.51 6.82
CA GLY A 211 -7.13 20.15 7.18
C GLY A 211 -8.19 19.14 7.62
N PHE A 212 -8.46 18.14 6.80
CA PHE A 212 -9.47 17.11 7.08
C PHE A 212 -9.13 16.25 8.31
N ALA A 213 -7.85 15.97 8.56
CA ALA A 213 -7.42 15.25 9.75
C ALA A 213 -7.73 16.04 11.02
N LYS A 214 -7.44 17.36 11.03
CA LYS A 214 -7.79 18.25 12.13
C LYS A 214 -9.30 18.33 12.38
N GLU A 215 -10.12 18.40 11.30
CA GLU A 215 -11.59 18.36 11.39
C GLU A 215 -12.08 17.08 12.09
N LYS A 216 -11.33 15.98 11.98
CA LYS A 216 -11.61 14.69 12.62
C LYS A 216 -10.93 14.48 13.96
N GLY A 217 -10.29 15.51 14.50
CA GLY A 217 -9.56 15.44 15.78
C GLY A 217 -8.30 14.57 15.72
N ARG A 218 -7.74 14.34 14.52
CA ARG A 218 -6.49 13.59 14.35
C ARG A 218 -5.31 14.54 14.17
N ASP A 219 -4.18 14.17 14.74
CA ASP A 219 -2.92 14.87 14.49
C ASP A 219 -2.39 14.52 13.08
N PRO A 220 -2.33 15.49 12.15
CA PRO A 220 -1.86 15.27 10.79
C PRO A 220 -0.38 14.88 10.71
N GLU A 221 0.43 15.18 11.73
CA GLU A 221 1.86 14.83 11.74
C GLU A 221 2.08 13.33 12.02
N THR A 222 1.04 12.61 12.44
CA THR A 222 1.07 11.14 12.56
C THR A 222 0.88 10.42 11.23
N LEU A 223 0.46 11.15 10.18
CA LEU A 223 0.22 10.59 8.85
C LEU A 223 1.51 10.56 8.03
N GLY A 224 1.73 9.44 7.33
CA GLY A 224 2.81 9.33 6.36
C GLY A 224 2.40 9.94 5.01
N TYR A 225 3.34 10.55 4.30
CA TYR A 225 3.11 11.11 2.97
C TYR A 225 4.17 10.59 2.01
N SER A 226 3.74 10.07 0.85
CA SER A 226 4.65 9.68 -0.22
C SER A 226 4.13 10.13 -1.59
N LYS A 227 5.03 10.42 -2.50
CA LYS A 227 4.76 10.76 -3.89
C LYS A 227 5.46 9.77 -4.79
N LEU A 228 4.70 9.04 -5.59
CA LEU A 228 5.29 8.26 -6.68
C LEU A 228 5.76 9.24 -7.77
N ILE A 229 6.97 9.06 -8.24
CA ILE A 229 7.53 9.80 -9.38
C ILE A 229 8.13 8.81 -10.37
N ASN A 230 7.95 9.08 -11.67
CA ASN A 230 8.63 8.36 -12.72
C ASN A 230 9.99 9.03 -12.98
N VAL A 231 11.05 8.24 -12.99
CA VAL A 231 12.41 8.74 -13.20
C VAL A 231 13.03 7.96 -14.36
N SER A 232 13.60 8.68 -15.30
CA SER A 232 14.46 8.10 -16.33
C SER A 232 15.89 8.60 -16.14
N VAL A 233 16.83 7.68 -16.08
CA VAL A 233 18.26 7.98 -15.83
C VAL A 233 19.08 7.55 -17.02
N ALA A 234 19.90 8.46 -17.54
CA ALA A 234 20.86 8.19 -18.60
C ALA A 234 22.07 9.14 -18.45
N GLU A 235 23.11 8.90 -19.26
CA GLU A 235 24.32 9.74 -19.28
C GLU A 235 24.05 11.21 -19.66
N THR A 236 23.00 11.45 -20.47
CA THR A 236 22.59 12.79 -20.87
C THR A 236 21.08 12.98 -20.73
N LYS A 237 20.67 14.24 -20.54
CA LYS A 237 19.24 14.60 -20.47
C LYS A 237 18.46 14.18 -21.72
N ALA A 238 19.07 14.31 -22.91
CA ALA A 238 18.43 13.89 -24.18
C ALA A 238 18.16 12.39 -24.19
N LYS A 239 19.14 11.56 -23.86
CA LYS A 239 18.97 10.11 -23.73
C LYS A 239 17.93 9.74 -22.68
N ALA A 240 17.92 10.44 -21.51
CA ALA A 240 16.92 10.19 -20.48
C ALA A 240 15.49 10.49 -20.97
N PHE A 241 15.30 11.57 -21.74
CA PHE A 241 14.01 11.87 -22.36
C PHE A 241 13.58 10.83 -23.40
N ASP A 242 14.51 10.29 -24.19
CA ASP A 242 14.19 9.27 -25.19
C ASP A 242 13.79 7.94 -24.55
N LEU A 243 14.38 7.59 -23.41
CA LEU A 243 14.01 6.41 -22.63
C LEU A 243 12.68 6.58 -21.88
N ALA A 244 12.18 7.79 -21.71
CA ALA A 244 10.94 8.08 -20.99
C ALA A 244 9.69 8.09 -21.90
N LYS A 245 9.86 8.01 -23.24
CA LYS A 245 8.78 7.95 -24.26
C LYS A 245 8.26 6.53 -24.42
#